data_0962339dbe919b35ca5a5b0cca2efc4c
#
_entry.id   0962339dbe919b35ca5a5b0cca2efc4c
#
_cell.length_a   1.000
_cell.length_b   1.000
_cell.length_c   1.000
_cell.angle_alpha   90.00
_cell.angle_beta   90.00
_cell.angle_gamma   90.00
#
_symmetry.space_group_name_H-M   'P 1'
#
loop_
_entity.id
_entity.type
_entity.pdbx_description
1 polymer ?
#
loop_
_entity_poly.entity_id
_entity_poly.type
_entity_poly.pdbx_seq_one_letter_code
_entity_poly.pdbx_strand_id
1 'polypeptide(L)'
;MKLTELGEDGLLKLIRGMSGITDNDVSYIRLGESLLLLKIDGGAFSRTKMKFMTYYDVGWRTTVGALSDIYVKLGKPIALVSSITARRSLEVNDVMSVARGIMDAGNRYGAPLIGGDLNEGDDDVIDIAVLGIAEREIGRQPRPGDSLVTIPLFGFNGLGFKLWDTAHEDPTVRRGINMLKRPELPMNVYDSVGRLGTCITASIDSSDGLGRTLHIMGEKSRIIITQLPAPQEVIEAANRFGASIEELVFNAGEEYLPIFSVSHDCVDEFLRLGMIEFAKVEEGRGVQYNGGELMYKGWEYFVN
;
A
#
# COMPACT_ATOMS: atom_id res chain seq x y z
N MET A 1 -23.41 -18.45 7.47
CA MET A 1 -22.70 -17.16 7.53
C MET A 1 -22.12 -16.90 6.15
N LYS A 2 -22.42 -15.76 5.56
CA LYS A 2 -21.90 -15.35 4.25
C LYS A 2 -20.63 -14.47 4.45
N LEU A 3 -19.81 -14.33 3.42
CA LEU A 3 -18.61 -13.46 3.49
C LEU A 3 -18.96 -12.00 3.86
N THR A 4 -20.10 -11.50 3.37
CA THR A 4 -20.63 -10.16 3.68
C THR A 4 -21.03 -9.96 5.16
N GLU A 5 -21.19 -11.03 5.92
CA GLU A 5 -21.50 -10.98 7.35
C GLU A 5 -20.23 -11.00 8.20
N LEU A 6 -19.12 -11.47 7.64
CA LEU A 6 -17.84 -11.67 8.32
C LEU A 6 -16.81 -10.59 7.99
N GLY A 7 -16.83 -10.09 6.73
CA GLY A 7 -15.80 -9.23 6.18
C GLY A 7 -14.49 -9.95 5.91
N GLU A 8 -13.55 -9.22 5.33
CA GLU A 8 -12.21 -9.72 5.03
C GLU A 8 -11.41 -9.99 6.30
N ASP A 9 -11.39 -9.04 7.24
CA ASP A 9 -10.64 -9.15 8.48
C ASP A 9 -11.11 -10.35 9.32
N GLY A 10 -12.43 -10.57 9.39
CA GLY A 10 -12.99 -11.71 10.09
C GLY A 10 -12.57 -13.05 9.45
N LEU A 11 -12.57 -13.12 8.10
CA LEU A 11 -12.14 -14.32 7.39
C LEU A 11 -10.64 -14.58 7.56
N LEU A 12 -9.81 -13.56 7.41
CA LEU A 12 -8.36 -13.67 7.63
C LEU A 12 -8.02 -14.13 9.05
N LYS A 13 -8.75 -13.63 10.05
CA LYS A 13 -8.58 -14.07 11.45
C LYS A 13 -8.90 -15.54 11.64
N LEU A 14 -9.95 -16.07 10.98
CA LEU A 14 -10.26 -17.49 11.00
C LEU A 14 -9.16 -18.33 10.34
N ILE A 15 -8.70 -17.94 9.15
CA ILE A 15 -7.64 -18.65 8.42
C ILE A 15 -6.34 -18.66 9.23
N ARG A 16 -5.93 -17.53 9.81
CA ARG A 16 -4.75 -17.44 10.68
C ARG A 16 -4.86 -18.35 11.89
N GLY A 17 -6.05 -18.44 12.49
CA GLY A 17 -6.29 -19.35 13.60
C GLY A 17 -6.15 -20.84 13.23
N MET A 18 -6.33 -21.20 11.97
CA MET A 18 -6.19 -22.58 11.47
C MET A 18 -4.74 -22.94 11.13
N SER A 19 -3.95 -21.99 10.67
CA SER A 19 -2.63 -22.24 10.03
C SER A 19 -1.43 -21.65 10.77
N GLY A 20 -1.64 -20.82 11.80
CA GLY A 20 -0.56 -20.13 12.49
C GLY A 20 0.15 -19.07 11.61
N ILE A 21 -0.47 -18.62 10.52
CA ILE A 21 0.05 -17.57 9.67
C ILE A 21 0.21 -16.27 10.46
N THR A 22 1.37 -15.65 10.37
CA THR A 22 1.64 -14.36 11.03
C THR A 22 0.89 -13.23 10.35
N ASP A 23 0.46 -12.26 11.16
CA ASP A 23 -0.21 -11.06 10.69
C ASP A 23 0.84 -9.99 10.29
N ASN A 24 1.28 -10.03 9.04
CA ASN A 24 2.25 -9.09 8.48
C ASN A 24 1.99 -8.89 6.97
N ASP A 25 2.60 -7.86 6.38
CA ASP A 25 2.47 -7.56 4.95
C ASP A 25 3.17 -8.59 4.08
N VAL A 26 4.24 -9.20 4.61
CA VAL A 26 5.00 -10.28 3.96
C VAL A 26 5.10 -11.51 4.87
N SER A 27 5.28 -12.67 4.27
CA SER A 27 5.68 -13.88 5.00
C SER A 27 7.21 -13.97 5.04
N TYR A 28 7.75 -14.29 6.24
CA TYR A 28 9.18 -14.50 6.45
C TYR A 28 9.52 -15.98 6.52
N ILE A 29 10.55 -16.40 5.78
CA ILE A 29 11.07 -17.77 5.76
C ILE A 29 12.55 -17.72 6.04
N ARG A 30 13.01 -18.34 7.12
CA ARG A 30 14.44 -18.45 7.42
C ARG A 30 15.07 -19.59 6.63
N LEU A 31 16.10 -19.26 5.84
CA LEU A 31 16.88 -20.21 5.07
C LEU A 31 18.39 -20.04 5.39
N GLY A 32 18.89 -20.84 6.31
CA GLY A 32 20.22 -20.65 6.89
C GLY A 32 20.34 -19.30 7.59
N GLU A 33 21.30 -18.49 7.18
CA GLU A 33 21.49 -17.12 7.70
C GLU A 33 20.62 -16.10 6.98
N SER A 34 20.03 -16.45 5.85
CA SER A 34 19.19 -15.54 5.05
C SER A 34 17.74 -15.53 5.54
N LEU A 35 17.10 -14.39 5.44
CA LEU A 35 15.68 -14.22 5.67
C LEU A 35 14.99 -13.90 4.34
N LEU A 36 14.21 -14.86 3.85
CA LEU A 36 13.42 -14.71 2.64
C LEU A 36 12.10 -14.01 2.97
N LEU A 37 11.66 -13.14 2.07
CA LEU A 37 10.33 -12.51 2.09
C LEU A 37 9.52 -13.06 0.92
N LEU A 38 8.30 -13.44 1.20
CA LEU A 38 7.35 -13.84 0.17
C LEU A 38 6.06 -13.01 0.33
N LYS A 39 5.63 -12.39 -0.76
CA LYS A 39 4.37 -11.66 -0.87
C LYS A 39 3.62 -12.12 -2.10
N ILE A 40 2.30 -12.20 -2.01
CA ILE A 40 1.40 -12.29 -3.14
C ILE A 40 0.36 -11.17 -3.04
N ASP A 41 0.07 -10.52 -4.15
CA ASP A 41 -0.95 -9.49 -4.27
C ASP A 41 -1.60 -9.60 -5.65
N GLY A 42 -2.86 -9.17 -5.75
CA GLY A 42 -3.59 -9.26 -7.01
C GLY A 42 -5.05 -8.87 -6.88
N GLY A 43 -5.80 -9.14 -7.95
CA GLY A 43 -7.23 -8.89 -7.95
C GLY A 43 -7.90 -9.03 -9.30
N ALA A 44 -9.22 -9.10 -9.26
CA ALA A 44 -10.07 -9.13 -10.44
C ALA A 44 -10.13 -7.76 -11.12
N PHE A 45 -10.00 -7.72 -12.45
CA PHE A 45 -10.02 -6.45 -13.22
C PHE A 45 -11.36 -5.72 -13.08
N SER A 46 -12.45 -6.46 -12.89
CA SER A 46 -13.76 -5.88 -12.58
C SER A 46 -13.79 -5.00 -11.33
N ARG A 47 -12.81 -5.18 -10.41
CA ARG A 47 -12.65 -4.40 -9.18
C ARG A 47 -11.48 -3.43 -9.23
N THR A 48 -10.37 -3.84 -9.85
CA THR A 48 -9.10 -3.11 -9.77
C THR A 48 -8.83 -2.22 -10.98
N LYS A 49 -9.34 -2.55 -12.18
CA LYS A 49 -9.14 -1.74 -13.39
C LYS A 49 -10.16 -0.61 -13.46
N MET A 50 -9.74 0.60 -13.16
CA MET A 50 -10.57 1.80 -13.30
C MET A 50 -10.77 2.16 -14.78
N LYS A 51 -11.85 2.89 -15.09
CA LYS A 51 -12.22 3.24 -16.46
C LYS A 51 -11.13 4.02 -17.23
N PHE A 52 -10.33 4.80 -16.53
CA PHE A 52 -9.24 5.58 -17.10
C PHE A 52 -7.91 4.81 -17.22
N MET A 53 -7.85 3.55 -16.79
CA MET A 53 -6.66 2.70 -16.85
C MET A 53 -6.61 1.88 -18.13
N THR A 54 -5.42 1.72 -18.68
CA THR A 54 -5.10 0.73 -19.70
C THR A 54 -4.76 -0.61 -19.04
N TYR A 55 -4.68 -1.69 -19.82
CA TYR A 55 -4.21 -2.99 -19.33
C TYR A 55 -2.73 -2.96 -18.90
N TYR A 56 -1.92 -2.12 -19.51
CA TYR A 56 -0.55 -1.86 -19.06
C TYR A 56 -0.53 -1.28 -17.64
N ASP A 57 -1.39 -0.28 -17.37
CA ASP A 57 -1.48 0.36 -16.06
C ASP A 57 -1.89 -0.65 -14.97
N VAL A 58 -2.75 -1.63 -15.29
CA VAL A 58 -3.12 -2.71 -14.35
C VAL A 58 -1.92 -3.57 -14.01
N GLY A 59 -1.16 -4.06 -15.02
CA GLY A 59 0.06 -4.83 -14.79
C GLY A 59 1.10 -4.07 -13.98
N TRP A 60 1.34 -2.80 -14.31
CA TRP A 60 2.25 -1.93 -13.57
C TRP A 60 1.83 -1.78 -12.10
N ARG A 61 0.60 -1.34 -11.86
CA ARG A 61 0.10 -1.04 -10.52
C ARG A 61 0.09 -2.26 -9.60
N THR A 62 -0.43 -3.40 -10.06
CA THR A 62 -0.47 -4.63 -9.26
C THR A 62 0.95 -5.07 -8.88
N THR A 63 1.90 -4.94 -9.82
CA THR A 63 3.30 -5.28 -9.54
C THR A 63 3.91 -4.33 -8.50
N VAL A 64 3.64 -3.03 -8.60
CA VAL A 64 4.12 -2.04 -7.62
C VAL A 64 3.50 -2.30 -6.25
N GLY A 65 2.21 -2.65 -6.16
CA GLY A 65 1.55 -3.03 -4.90
C GLY A 65 2.26 -4.20 -4.22
N ALA A 66 2.50 -5.30 -4.94
CA ALA A 66 3.23 -6.43 -4.37
C ALA A 66 4.68 -6.10 -3.97
N LEU A 67 5.34 -5.19 -4.69
CA LEU A 67 6.71 -4.76 -4.39
C LEU A 67 6.78 -3.79 -3.20
N SER A 68 5.75 -2.95 -2.99
CA SER A 68 5.71 -1.99 -1.86
C SER A 68 5.82 -2.70 -0.52
N ASP A 69 5.17 -3.85 -0.37
CA ASP A 69 5.25 -4.70 0.83
C ASP A 69 6.67 -5.20 1.12
N ILE A 70 7.42 -5.55 0.07
CA ILE A 70 8.83 -5.97 0.25
C ILE A 70 9.68 -4.78 0.69
N TYR A 71 9.54 -3.64 0.01
CA TYR A 71 10.35 -2.46 0.28
C TYR A 71 10.05 -1.84 1.66
N VAL A 72 8.78 -1.79 2.07
CA VAL A 72 8.43 -1.23 3.39
C VAL A 72 9.00 -2.08 4.54
N LYS A 73 9.30 -3.36 4.31
CA LYS A 73 10.03 -4.24 5.24
C LYS A 73 11.54 -4.16 5.10
N LEU A 74 12.06 -3.14 4.41
CA LEU A 74 13.47 -2.98 4.08
C LEU A 74 14.05 -4.22 3.36
N GLY A 75 13.19 -4.95 2.66
CA GLY A 75 13.56 -6.09 1.84
C GLY A 75 14.09 -5.65 0.49
N LYS A 76 14.97 -6.47 -0.08
CA LYS A 76 15.43 -6.34 -1.45
C LYS A 76 14.69 -7.37 -2.30
N PRO A 77 13.85 -6.96 -3.26
CA PRO A 77 13.22 -7.88 -4.19
C PRO A 77 14.27 -8.61 -5.04
N ILE A 78 14.00 -9.86 -5.40
CA ILE A 78 14.90 -10.70 -6.20
C ILE A 78 14.27 -11.02 -7.55
N ALA A 79 13.00 -11.47 -7.51
CA ALA A 79 12.27 -11.91 -8.68
C ALA A 79 10.77 -11.89 -8.39
N LEU A 80 9.99 -11.93 -9.46
CA LEU A 80 8.55 -12.13 -9.37
C LEU A 80 8.06 -13.18 -10.38
N VAL A 81 6.90 -13.77 -10.05
CA VAL A 81 6.11 -14.59 -10.96
C VAL A 81 4.69 -14.05 -10.97
N SER A 82 3.95 -14.27 -12.06
CA SER A 82 2.57 -13.82 -12.19
C SER A 82 1.63 -14.96 -12.57
N SER A 83 0.40 -14.94 -12.05
CA SER A 83 -0.70 -15.70 -12.60
C SER A 83 -1.69 -14.74 -13.25
N ILE A 84 -2.09 -15.05 -14.49
CA ILE A 84 -3.08 -14.28 -15.23
C ILE A 84 -4.22 -15.23 -15.58
N THR A 85 -5.42 -14.93 -15.11
CA THR A 85 -6.66 -15.56 -15.58
C THR A 85 -7.34 -14.60 -16.56
N ALA A 86 -7.68 -15.05 -17.74
CA ALA A 86 -8.25 -14.21 -18.79
C ALA A 86 -9.55 -14.81 -19.34
N ARG A 87 -10.52 -13.96 -19.63
CA ARG A 87 -11.73 -14.34 -20.35
C ARG A 87 -11.40 -14.63 -21.81
N ARG A 88 -12.11 -15.59 -22.41
CA ARG A 88 -11.96 -15.91 -23.85
C ARG A 88 -12.11 -14.72 -24.80
N SER A 89 -12.87 -13.71 -24.39
CA SER A 89 -13.13 -12.50 -25.18
C SER A 89 -12.05 -11.44 -25.08
N LEU A 90 -11.04 -11.63 -24.19
CA LEU A 90 -9.95 -10.66 -24.04
C LEU A 90 -9.00 -10.73 -25.25
N GLU A 91 -8.62 -9.58 -25.78
CA GLU A 91 -7.73 -9.52 -26.93
C GLU A 91 -6.28 -9.86 -26.53
N VAL A 92 -5.56 -10.56 -27.42
CA VAL A 92 -4.15 -10.92 -27.18
C VAL A 92 -3.30 -9.69 -26.84
N ASN A 93 -3.54 -8.56 -27.51
CA ASN A 93 -2.81 -7.31 -27.27
C ASN A 93 -3.05 -6.77 -25.85
N ASP A 94 -4.22 -6.99 -25.25
CA ASP A 94 -4.53 -6.57 -23.90
C ASP A 94 -3.75 -7.41 -22.87
N VAL A 95 -3.71 -8.74 -23.03
CA VAL A 95 -2.88 -9.63 -22.20
C VAL A 95 -1.40 -9.27 -22.32
N MET A 96 -0.91 -9.04 -23.54
CA MET A 96 0.47 -8.61 -23.77
C MET A 96 0.75 -7.22 -23.16
N SER A 97 -0.24 -6.36 -23.08
CA SER A 97 -0.12 -5.06 -22.42
C SER A 97 0.00 -5.19 -20.91
N VAL A 98 -0.80 -6.07 -20.27
CA VAL A 98 -0.64 -6.45 -18.85
C VAL A 98 0.77 -6.97 -18.60
N ALA A 99 1.22 -7.95 -19.38
CA ALA A 99 2.54 -8.57 -19.23
C ALA A 99 3.69 -7.54 -19.33
N ARG A 100 3.58 -6.58 -20.26
CA ARG A 100 4.57 -5.48 -20.37
C ARG A 100 4.58 -4.60 -19.13
N GLY A 101 3.39 -4.24 -18.58
CA GLY A 101 3.29 -3.48 -17.34
C GLY A 101 3.97 -4.19 -16.18
N ILE A 102 3.78 -5.52 -16.05
CA ILE A 102 4.45 -6.34 -15.04
C ILE A 102 5.97 -6.32 -15.22
N MET A 103 6.44 -6.59 -16.45
CA MET A 103 7.87 -6.65 -16.75
C MET A 103 8.57 -5.32 -16.50
N ASP A 104 7.98 -4.22 -16.94
CA ASP A 104 8.56 -2.88 -16.81
C ASP A 104 8.64 -2.46 -15.35
N ALA A 105 7.56 -2.67 -14.56
CA ALA A 105 7.56 -2.39 -13.12
C ALA A 105 8.55 -3.30 -12.38
N GLY A 106 8.55 -4.61 -12.65
CA GLY A 106 9.49 -5.54 -12.05
C GLY A 106 10.94 -5.17 -12.31
N ASN A 107 11.28 -4.86 -13.57
CA ASN A 107 12.65 -4.46 -13.95
C ASN A 107 13.04 -3.12 -13.29
N ARG A 108 12.14 -2.14 -13.25
CA ARG A 108 12.39 -0.85 -12.60
C ARG A 108 12.77 -1.00 -11.14
N TYR A 109 12.15 -1.94 -10.43
CA TYR A 109 12.31 -2.16 -9.00
C TYR A 109 13.13 -3.41 -8.65
N GLY A 110 13.93 -3.92 -9.57
CA GLY A 110 14.92 -4.95 -9.30
C GLY A 110 14.36 -6.37 -9.10
N ALA A 111 13.12 -6.63 -9.52
CA ALA A 111 12.47 -7.94 -9.46
C ALA A 111 12.02 -8.38 -10.87
N PRO A 112 12.89 -8.94 -11.72
CA PRO A 112 12.48 -9.38 -13.04
C PRO A 112 11.41 -10.46 -12.98
N LEU A 113 10.47 -10.44 -13.94
CA LEU A 113 9.49 -11.51 -14.15
C LEU A 113 10.24 -12.75 -14.68
N ILE A 114 10.24 -13.84 -13.91
CA ILE A 114 10.97 -15.07 -14.25
C ILE A 114 10.07 -16.24 -14.61
N GLY A 115 8.78 -16.12 -14.48
CA GLY A 115 7.82 -17.18 -14.79
C GLY A 115 6.39 -16.75 -14.48
N GLY A 116 5.48 -17.69 -14.66
CA GLY A 116 4.07 -17.44 -14.39
C GLY A 116 3.17 -18.55 -14.92
N ASP A 117 1.88 -18.32 -14.79
CA ASP A 117 0.83 -19.21 -15.24
C ASP A 117 -0.25 -18.41 -15.98
N LEU A 118 -0.94 -19.08 -16.93
CA LEU A 118 -2.03 -18.47 -17.70
C LEU A 118 -3.24 -19.40 -17.63
N ASN A 119 -4.36 -18.88 -17.18
CA ASN A 119 -5.60 -19.60 -17.00
C ASN A 119 -6.75 -18.96 -17.79
N GLU A 120 -7.81 -19.73 -18.03
CA GLU A 120 -9.09 -19.25 -18.54
C GLU A 120 -10.10 -19.13 -17.40
N GLY A 121 -10.90 -18.04 -17.38
CA GLY A 121 -11.94 -17.82 -16.40
C GLY A 121 -13.04 -16.87 -16.88
N ASP A 122 -14.00 -16.59 -15.99
CA ASP A 122 -15.14 -15.72 -16.27
C ASP A 122 -14.83 -14.23 -16.01
N ASP A 123 -13.80 -13.91 -15.24
CA ASP A 123 -13.26 -12.55 -15.04
C ASP A 123 -11.76 -12.55 -15.33
N ASP A 124 -11.23 -11.40 -15.70
CA ASP A 124 -9.79 -11.21 -15.84
C ASP A 124 -9.23 -10.99 -14.43
N VAL A 125 -8.23 -11.76 -14.05
CA VAL A 125 -7.57 -11.70 -12.73
C VAL A 125 -6.07 -11.69 -12.92
N ILE A 126 -5.38 -10.94 -12.09
CA ILE A 126 -3.92 -10.93 -12.03
C ILE A 126 -3.47 -11.12 -10.59
N ASP A 127 -2.51 -12.01 -10.39
CA ASP A 127 -1.80 -12.17 -9.12
C ASP A 127 -0.30 -12.12 -9.37
N ILE A 128 0.41 -11.41 -8.50
CA ILE A 128 1.86 -11.22 -8.54
C ILE A 128 2.44 -11.77 -7.25
N ALA A 129 3.31 -12.75 -7.34
CA ALA A 129 4.09 -13.23 -6.21
C ALA A 129 5.53 -12.72 -6.32
N VAL A 130 6.03 -12.09 -5.25
CA VAL A 130 7.37 -11.51 -5.17
C VAL A 130 8.19 -12.25 -4.14
N LEU A 131 9.41 -12.65 -4.52
CA LEU A 131 10.44 -13.14 -3.62
C LEU A 131 11.43 -12.01 -3.32
N GLY A 132 11.75 -11.81 -2.07
CA GLY A 132 12.77 -10.87 -1.61
C GLY A 132 13.65 -11.47 -0.52
N ILE A 133 14.65 -10.71 -0.11
CA ILE A 133 15.51 -10.99 1.07
C ILE A 133 15.55 -9.79 1.99
N ALA A 134 15.69 -10.04 3.30
CA ALA A 134 15.89 -8.99 4.30
C ALA A 134 16.92 -9.44 5.35
N GLU A 135 17.43 -8.47 6.11
CA GLU A 135 18.36 -8.72 7.22
C GLU A 135 17.61 -9.08 8.51
N ARG A 136 16.40 -8.57 8.68
CA ARG A 136 15.57 -8.79 9.89
C ARG A 136 14.08 -8.74 9.58
N GLU A 137 13.30 -9.29 10.49
CA GLU A 137 11.84 -9.16 10.48
C GLU A 137 11.43 -7.79 11.02
N ILE A 138 10.44 -7.16 10.34
CA ILE A 138 9.79 -5.93 10.78
C ILE A 138 8.29 -6.17 10.84
N GLY A 139 7.72 -6.02 12.04
CA GLY A 139 6.27 -6.15 12.26
C GLY A 139 5.50 -4.90 11.86
N ARG A 140 4.17 -4.95 12.04
CA ARG A 140 3.25 -3.82 11.80
C ARG A 140 2.87 -3.05 13.06
N GLN A 141 3.19 -3.58 14.25
CA GLN A 141 2.75 -3.01 15.51
C GLN A 141 3.78 -2.05 16.10
N PRO A 142 3.47 -0.75 16.18
CA PRO A 142 4.35 0.26 16.76
C PRO A 142 4.44 0.10 18.27
N ARG A 143 5.45 0.71 18.87
CA ARG A 143 5.66 0.72 20.32
C ARG A 143 5.26 2.05 20.93
N PRO A 144 4.64 2.09 22.11
CA PRO A 144 4.43 3.34 22.85
C PRO A 144 5.75 4.12 22.99
N GLY A 145 5.68 5.42 22.74
CA GLY A 145 6.84 6.33 22.70
C GLY A 145 7.42 6.53 21.31
N ASP A 146 7.02 5.74 20.30
CA ASP A 146 7.41 5.93 18.92
C ASP A 146 6.69 7.12 18.27
N SER A 147 7.21 7.53 17.13
CA SER A 147 6.57 8.47 16.20
C SER A 147 6.30 7.78 14.87
N LEU A 148 5.17 8.11 14.23
CA LEU A 148 4.89 7.66 12.88
C LEU A 148 5.36 8.73 11.89
N VAL A 149 6.16 8.29 10.92
CA VAL A 149 6.69 9.13 9.85
C VAL A 149 6.30 8.58 8.49
N THR A 150 6.04 9.48 7.54
CA THR A 150 5.70 9.13 6.14
C THR A 150 6.07 10.27 5.19
N ILE A 151 5.93 10.02 3.89
CA ILE A 151 6.08 11.04 2.85
C ILE A 151 4.74 11.78 2.72
N PRO A 152 4.73 13.14 2.72
CA PRO A 152 3.50 13.92 2.66
C PRO A 152 2.93 14.00 1.24
N LEU A 153 2.46 12.87 0.71
CA LEU A 153 1.87 12.74 -0.64
C LEU A 153 0.45 12.17 -0.63
N PHE A 154 -0.17 12.05 0.54
CA PHE A 154 -1.54 11.54 0.66
C PHE A 154 -2.58 12.50 0.12
N GLY A 155 -3.69 11.94 -0.36
CA GLY A 155 -4.85 12.66 -0.86
C GLY A 155 -4.85 12.92 -2.36
N PHE A 156 -3.72 12.80 -3.08
CA PHE A 156 -3.72 12.85 -4.54
C PHE A 156 -4.60 11.75 -5.14
N ASN A 157 -4.43 10.52 -4.66
CA ASN A 157 -5.24 9.38 -5.11
C ASN A 157 -6.72 9.63 -4.84
N GLY A 158 -7.06 10.20 -3.68
CA GLY A 158 -8.42 10.59 -3.34
C GLY A 158 -9.03 11.58 -4.34
N LEU A 159 -8.26 12.61 -4.75
CA LEU A 159 -8.68 13.53 -5.81
C LEU A 159 -8.87 12.79 -7.15
N GLY A 160 -7.92 11.92 -7.51
CA GLY A 160 -8.00 11.11 -8.71
C GLY A 160 -9.24 10.21 -8.73
N PHE A 161 -9.53 9.49 -7.66
CA PHE A 161 -10.73 8.64 -7.54
C PHE A 161 -12.03 9.43 -7.64
N LYS A 162 -12.09 10.58 -6.95
CA LYS A 162 -13.33 11.35 -6.79
C LYS A 162 -13.65 12.21 -8.02
N LEU A 163 -12.64 12.71 -8.74
CA LEU A 163 -12.79 13.77 -9.72
C LEU A 163 -12.30 13.41 -11.14
N TRP A 164 -11.93 12.14 -11.40
CA TRP A 164 -11.36 11.73 -12.69
C TRP A 164 -12.27 12.03 -13.90
N ASP A 165 -13.58 12.02 -13.74
CA ASP A 165 -14.57 12.23 -14.81
C ASP A 165 -15.06 13.67 -14.89
N THR A 166 -14.94 14.46 -13.82
CA THR A 166 -15.47 15.81 -13.71
C THR A 166 -14.42 16.90 -13.74
N ALA A 167 -13.19 16.63 -13.29
CA ALA A 167 -12.13 17.64 -13.17
C ALA A 167 -10.74 17.15 -13.61
N HIS A 168 -10.65 16.18 -14.52
CA HIS A 168 -9.38 15.59 -15.00
C HIS A 168 -8.44 16.61 -15.67
N GLU A 169 -8.93 17.77 -16.08
CA GLU A 169 -8.11 18.86 -16.62
C GLU A 169 -7.34 19.64 -15.53
N ASP A 170 -7.78 19.59 -14.26
CA ASP A 170 -7.06 20.21 -13.15
C ASP A 170 -5.72 19.50 -12.94
N PRO A 171 -4.59 20.24 -12.84
CA PRO A 171 -3.26 19.62 -12.72
C PRO A 171 -3.10 18.73 -11.49
N THR A 172 -3.71 19.09 -10.35
CA THR A 172 -3.63 18.32 -9.10
C THR A 172 -4.43 17.02 -9.19
N VAL A 173 -5.65 17.08 -9.78
CA VAL A 173 -6.47 15.90 -10.05
C VAL A 173 -5.78 14.99 -11.06
N ARG A 174 -5.22 15.53 -12.14
CA ARG A 174 -4.46 14.77 -13.15
C ARG A 174 -3.27 14.07 -12.54
N ARG A 175 -2.56 14.70 -11.60
CA ARG A 175 -1.47 14.07 -10.85
C ARG A 175 -1.99 12.86 -10.08
N GLY A 176 -3.11 12.98 -9.36
CA GLY A 176 -3.75 11.86 -8.65
C GLY A 176 -4.14 10.72 -9.59
N ILE A 177 -4.74 11.02 -10.75
CA ILE A 177 -5.07 10.01 -11.78
C ILE A 177 -3.80 9.28 -12.25
N ASN A 178 -2.71 10.00 -12.48
CA ASN A 178 -1.44 9.39 -12.90
C ASN A 178 -0.82 8.51 -11.81
N MET A 179 -0.88 8.93 -10.55
CA MET A 179 -0.43 8.12 -9.40
C MET A 179 -1.26 6.83 -9.27
N LEU A 180 -2.58 6.89 -9.48
CA LEU A 180 -3.44 5.70 -9.50
C LEU A 180 -3.13 4.75 -10.67
N LYS A 181 -2.83 5.30 -11.85
CA LYS A 181 -2.48 4.50 -13.03
C LYS A 181 -1.13 3.81 -12.88
N ARG A 182 -0.14 4.57 -12.44
CA ARG A 182 1.26 4.15 -12.36
C ARG A 182 1.90 4.67 -11.09
N PRO A 183 1.57 4.06 -9.95
CA PRO A 183 2.22 4.43 -8.70
C PRO A 183 3.74 4.23 -8.81
N GLU A 184 4.48 5.07 -8.09
CA GLU A 184 5.93 5.00 -8.02
C GLU A 184 6.38 4.81 -6.58
N LEU A 185 7.25 3.82 -6.36
CA LEU A 185 7.88 3.62 -5.07
C LEU A 185 8.95 4.70 -4.83
N PRO A 186 9.02 5.29 -3.62
CA PRO A 186 9.98 6.33 -3.28
C PRO A 186 11.37 5.75 -3.02
N MET A 187 12.05 5.29 -4.07
CA MET A 187 13.32 4.56 -3.96
C MET A 187 14.42 5.36 -3.25
N ASN A 188 14.48 6.67 -3.48
CA ASN A 188 15.43 7.56 -2.78
C ASN A 188 15.24 7.55 -1.26
N VAL A 189 14.00 7.36 -0.77
CA VAL A 189 13.69 7.21 0.65
C VAL A 189 14.10 5.82 1.12
N TYR A 190 13.70 4.75 0.41
CA TYR A 190 14.05 3.39 0.80
C TYR A 190 15.58 3.15 0.86
N ASP A 191 16.33 3.64 -0.13
CA ASP A 191 17.79 3.54 -0.17
C ASP A 191 18.45 4.25 1.03
N SER A 192 17.87 5.38 1.47
CA SER A 192 18.37 6.15 2.61
C SER A 192 17.96 5.52 3.93
N VAL A 193 16.70 5.11 4.04
CA VAL A 193 16.11 4.51 5.25
C VAL A 193 16.73 3.14 5.57
N GLY A 194 17.24 2.42 4.58
CA GLY A 194 17.97 1.17 4.79
C GLY A 194 19.12 1.31 5.81
N ARG A 195 19.80 2.46 5.83
CA ARG A 195 20.86 2.77 6.79
C ARG A 195 20.36 3.09 8.21
N LEU A 196 19.08 3.45 8.32
CA LEU A 196 18.39 3.78 9.56
C LEU A 196 17.54 2.60 10.07
N GLY A 197 17.77 1.41 9.55
CA GLY A 197 16.93 0.25 9.84
C GLY A 197 16.78 -0.04 11.33
N THR A 198 17.80 0.20 12.16
CA THR A 198 17.72 0.00 13.62
C THR A 198 16.78 0.98 14.33
N CYS A 199 16.48 2.12 13.71
CA CYS A 199 15.55 3.13 14.21
C CYS A 199 14.08 2.73 14.00
N ILE A 200 13.80 1.83 13.04
CA ILE A 200 12.44 1.41 12.69
C ILE A 200 12.00 0.29 13.62
N THR A 201 10.90 0.49 14.30
CA THR A 201 10.29 -0.48 15.22
C THR A 201 9.16 -1.26 14.57
N ALA A 202 8.42 -0.62 13.65
CA ALA A 202 7.38 -1.22 12.83
C ALA A 202 7.27 -0.50 11.48
N SER A 203 6.68 -1.16 10.51
CA SER A 203 6.41 -0.57 9.20
C SER A 203 5.20 -1.21 8.54
N ILE A 204 4.56 -0.48 7.63
CA ILE A 204 3.46 -0.92 6.77
C ILE A 204 3.37 0.09 5.61
N ASP A 205 2.90 -0.34 4.44
CA ASP A 205 2.53 0.59 3.37
C ASP A 205 1.04 0.95 3.41
N SER A 206 0.64 1.94 2.64
CA SER A 206 -0.77 2.33 2.49
C SER A 206 -1.31 1.82 1.16
N SER A 207 -1.97 0.66 1.18
CA SER A 207 -2.66 0.08 0.02
C SER A 207 -4.16 0.35 0.05
N ASP A 208 -4.81 0.15 1.19
CA ASP A 208 -6.27 0.27 1.37
C ASP A 208 -6.71 1.60 2.01
N GLY A 209 -5.84 2.59 1.98
CA GLY A 209 -6.03 3.91 2.58
C GLY A 209 -5.39 4.05 3.95
N LEU A 210 -4.92 5.27 4.23
CA LEU A 210 -4.22 5.59 5.46
C LEU A 210 -5.04 5.27 6.71
N GLY A 211 -6.38 5.46 6.65
CA GLY A 211 -7.27 5.12 7.77
C GLY A 211 -7.17 3.65 8.16
N ARG A 212 -7.26 2.72 7.19
CA ARG A 212 -7.11 1.28 7.43
C ARG A 212 -5.73 0.94 7.96
N THR A 213 -4.70 1.47 7.34
CA THR A 213 -3.32 1.29 7.78
C THR A 213 -3.12 1.68 9.24
N LEU A 214 -3.65 2.85 9.65
CA LEU A 214 -3.54 3.31 11.03
C LEU A 214 -4.37 2.45 12.00
N HIS A 215 -5.55 1.97 11.61
CA HIS A 215 -6.32 1.04 12.45
C HIS A 215 -5.58 -0.28 12.68
N ILE A 216 -4.90 -0.83 11.67
CA ILE A 216 -4.04 -2.01 11.82
C ILE A 216 -2.89 -1.73 12.80
N MET A 217 -2.19 -0.61 12.65
CA MET A 217 -1.11 -0.22 13.57
C MET A 217 -1.62 0.08 14.97
N GLY A 218 -2.86 0.59 15.10
CA GLY A 218 -3.50 0.96 16.37
C GLY A 218 -4.10 -0.21 17.16
N GLU A 219 -4.00 -1.46 16.70
CA GLU A 219 -4.59 -2.61 17.40
C GLU A 219 -4.02 -2.85 18.79
N LYS A 220 -2.74 -2.56 18.99
CA LYS A 220 -2.04 -2.80 20.27
C LYS A 220 -1.48 -1.54 20.92
N SER A 221 -1.52 -0.41 20.21
CA SER A 221 -1.07 0.89 20.70
C SER A 221 -2.06 1.96 20.31
N ARG A 222 -2.09 3.08 21.03
CA ARG A 222 -2.89 4.25 20.68
C ARG A 222 -2.09 5.12 19.72
N ILE A 223 -2.66 5.47 18.57
CA ILE A 223 -2.08 6.40 17.59
C ILE A 223 -2.79 7.73 17.69
N ILE A 224 -2.05 8.81 17.90
CA ILE A 224 -2.58 10.18 17.93
C ILE A 224 -2.05 10.93 16.73
N ILE A 225 -2.93 11.22 15.77
CA ILE A 225 -2.59 11.96 14.56
C ILE A 225 -2.46 13.44 14.93
N THR A 226 -1.30 14.02 14.64
CA THR A 226 -0.97 15.42 14.96
C THR A 226 -1.10 16.34 13.75
N GLN A 227 -0.96 15.81 12.54
CA GLN A 227 -1.16 16.55 11.29
C GLN A 227 -1.50 15.59 10.13
N LEU A 228 -2.16 16.11 9.11
CA LEU A 228 -2.43 15.33 7.89
C LEU A 228 -1.17 15.25 7.01
N PRO A 229 -0.80 14.06 6.50
CA PRO A 229 0.34 13.91 5.60
C PRO A 229 -0.03 14.26 4.14
N ALA A 230 -0.71 15.39 3.96
CA ALA A 230 -1.15 15.90 2.67
C ALA A 230 -0.38 17.17 2.29
N PRO A 231 0.04 17.31 1.04
CA PRO A 231 0.68 18.53 0.59
C PRO A 231 -0.32 19.67 0.41
N GLN A 232 0.15 20.91 0.49
CA GLN A 232 -0.68 22.10 0.42
C GLN A 232 -1.55 22.16 -0.87
N GLU A 233 -0.99 21.71 -2.01
CA GLU A 233 -1.72 21.67 -3.29
C GLU A 233 -2.96 20.76 -3.27
N VAL A 234 -2.93 19.66 -2.49
CA VAL A 234 -4.08 18.77 -2.30
C VAL A 234 -5.13 19.44 -1.42
N ILE A 235 -4.72 20.14 -0.35
CA ILE A 235 -5.63 20.89 0.55
C ILE A 235 -6.34 21.98 -0.25
N GLU A 236 -5.62 22.72 -1.09
CA GLU A 236 -6.19 23.76 -1.95
C GLU A 236 -7.16 23.20 -2.99
N ALA A 237 -6.82 22.05 -3.61
CA ALA A 237 -7.72 21.36 -4.53
C ALA A 237 -8.97 20.83 -3.81
N ALA A 238 -8.84 20.26 -2.63
CA ALA A 238 -9.98 19.82 -1.81
C ALA A 238 -10.96 20.98 -1.56
N ASN A 239 -10.45 22.12 -1.12
CA ASN A 239 -11.25 23.33 -0.90
C ASN A 239 -11.92 23.83 -2.20
N ARG A 240 -11.18 23.86 -3.31
CA ARG A 240 -11.68 24.31 -4.62
C ARG A 240 -12.85 23.47 -5.12
N PHE A 241 -12.78 22.16 -4.92
CA PHE A 241 -13.80 21.21 -5.36
C PHE A 241 -14.82 20.82 -4.28
N GLY A 242 -14.76 21.42 -3.08
CA GLY A 242 -15.67 21.11 -1.98
C GLY A 242 -15.56 19.68 -1.45
N ALA A 243 -14.37 19.08 -1.55
CA ALA A 243 -14.12 17.73 -1.05
C ALA A 243 -13.58 17.78 0.39
N SER A 244 -13.92 16.78 1.22
CA SER A 244 -13.31 16.63 2.55
C SER A 244 -11.87 16.18 2.40
N ILE A 245 -10.93 16.93 2.95
CA ILE A 245 -9.51 16.59 2.94
C ILE A 245 -9.25 15.29 3.72
N GLU A 246 -9.99 15.07 4.80
CA GLU A 246 -9.90 13.85 5.61
C GLU A 246 -10.32 12.63 4.81
N GLU A 247 -11.45 12.72 4.06
CA GLU A 247 -11.90 11.63 3.20
C GLU A 247 -10.85 11.29 2.13
N LEU A 248 -10.27 12.33 1.49
CA LEU A 248 -9.23 12.15 0.46
C LEU A 248 -7.96 11.50 1.00
N VAL A 249 -7.58 11.81 2.25
CA VAL A 249 -6.35 11.31 2.87
C VAL A 249 -6.54 9.93 3.49
N PHE A 250 -7.65 9.70 4.19
CA PHE A 250 -7.82 8.48 4.98
C PHE A 250 -8.47 7.32 4.24
N ASN A 251 -9.34 7.58 3.25
CA ASN A 251 -10.11 6.53 2.58
C ASN A 251 -9.61 6.16 1.18
N ALA A 252 -8.68 6.92 0.59
CA ALA A 252 -8.36 6.72 -0.82
C ALA A 252 -7.70 5.37 -1.11
N GLY A 253 -6.55 5.11 -0.55
CA GLY A 253 -5.77 3.92 -0.86
C GLY A 253 -4.98 3.99 -2.17
N GLU A 254 -4.29 2.89 -2.47
CA GLU A 254 -3.45 2.71 -3.66
C GLU A 254 -2.25 3.70 -3.72
N GLU A 255 -1.91 4.31 -2.57
CA GLU A 255 -0.75 5.22 -2.49
C GLU A 255 0.57 4.46 -2.48
N TYR A 256 0.61 3.27 -1.86
CA TYR A 256 1.81 2.46 -1.65
C TYR A 256 2.96 3.24 -0.99
N LEU A 257 2.60 4.22 -0.17
CA LEU A 257 3.55 5.05 0.58
C LEU A 257 3.91 4.36 1.90
N PRO A 258 5.21 4.40 2.30
CA PRO A 258 5.63 3.79 3.56
C PRO A 258 5.17 4.59 4.76
N ILE A 259 4.69 3.89 5.79
CA ILE A 259 4.54 4.40 7.14
C ILE A 259 5.55 3.65 8.02
N PHE A 260 6.48 4.38 8.60
CA PHE A 260 7.45 3.84 9.55
C PHE A 260 7.10 4.30 10.97
N SER A 261 7.08 3.36 11.90
CA SER A 261 7.18 3.66 13.33
C SER A 261 8.65 3.74 13.70
N VAL A 262 9.06 4.87 14.23
CA VAL A 262 10.47 5.14 14.54
C VAL A 262 10.62 5.54 15.99
N SER A 263 11.75 5.13 16.61
CA SER A 263 12.09 5.57 17.96
C SER A 263 12.24 7.10 17.98
N HIS A 264 11.81 7.72 19.08
CA HIS A 264 11.77 9.18 19.21
C HIS A 264 13.11 9.85 18.89
N ASP A 265 14.21 9.25 19.31
CA ASP A 265 15.57 9.80 19.11
C ASP A 265 16.03 9.81 17.64
N CYS A 266 15.34 9.06 16.78
CA CYS A 266 15.66 8.94 15.35
C CYS A 266 14.80 9.83 14.44
N VAL A 267 13.77 10.49 14.94
CA VAL A 267 12.78 11.23 14.12
C VAL A 267 13.47 12.24 13.20
N ASP A 268 14.42 13.01 13.71
CA ASP A 268 15.13 14.04 12.94
C ASP A 268 15.87 13.49 11.70
N GLU A 269 16.32 12.23 11.74
CA GLU A 269 16.97 11.59 10.60
C GLU A 269 15.97 11.39 9.46
N PHE A 270 14.74 10.99 9.77
CA PHE A 270 13.69 10.80 8.78
C PHE A 270 13.16 12.13 8.23
N LEU A 271 13.09 13.18 9.07
CA LEU A 271 12.73 14.53 8.60
C LEU A 271 13.74 15.07 7.59
N ARG A 272 15.06 14.80 7.77
CA ARG A 272 16.10 15.16 6.79
C ARG A 272 15.96 14.45 5.44
N LEU A 273 15.25 13.32 5.38
CA LEU A 273 14.92 12.60 4.15
C LEU A 273 13.67 13.16 3.44
N GLY A 274 13.07 14.23 3.95
CA GLY A 274 11.85 14.82 3.40
C GLY A 274 10.57 14.13 3.86
N MET A 275 10.64 13.25 4.85
CA MET A 275 9.46 12.69 5.51
C MET A 275 8.93 13.66 6.56
N ILE A 276 7.71 13.45 6.99
CA ILE A 276 7.11 14.21 8.10
C ILE A 276 6.72 13.27 9.24
N GLU A 277 6.83 13.75 10.46
CA GLU A 277 6.20 13.14 11.62
C GLU A 277 4.73 13.56 11.64
N PHE A 278 3.80 12.61 11.56
CA PHE A 278 2.38 12.93 11.43
C PHE A 278 1.51 12.35 12.56
N ALA A 279 2.09 11.44 13.36
CA ALA A 279 1.38 10.87 14.52
C ALA A 279 2.37 10.45 15.62
N LYS A 280 1.85 10.40 16.85
CA LYS A 280 2.52 9.86 18.04
C LYS A 280 1.91 8.53 18.44
N VAL A 281 2.70 7.67 19.06
CA VAL A 281 2.27 6.37 19.57
C VAL A 281 2.30 6.37 21.09
N GLU A 282 1.17 6.05 21.72
CA GLU A 282 1.00 6.03 23.16
C GLU A 282 0.51 4.66 23.65
N GLU A 283 0.51 4.48 24.95
CA GLU A 283 -0.15 3.37 25.63
C GLU A 283 -1.66 3.37 25.34
N GLY A 284 -2.25 2.21 25.10
CA GLY A 284 -3.68 2.06 24.82
C GLY A 284 -3.95 1.38 23.49
N ARG A 285 -5.08 1.73 22.86
CA ARG A 285 -5.52 1.16 21.59
C ARG A 285 -6.30 2.19 20.79
N GLY A 286 -6.35 1.99 19.46
CA GLY A 286 -7.16 2.78 18.54
C GLY A 286 -6.42 3.98 17.96
N VAL A 287 -7.13 4.75 17.16
CA VAL A 287 -6.59 5.89 16.41
C VAL A 287 -7.40 7.12 16.76
N GLN A 288 -6.73 8.21 17.12
CA GLN A 288 -7.35 9.49 17.45
C GLN A 288 -6.92 10.58 16.46
N TYR A 289 -7.89 11.40 16.07
CA TYR A 289 -7.69 12.58 15.24
C TYR A 289 -8.60 13.70 15.73
N ASN A 290 -8.07 14.92 15.85
CA ASN A 290 -8.80 16.11 16.33
C ASN A 290 -9.56 15.90 17.66
N GLY A 291 -8.97 15.14 18.58
CA GLY A 291 -9.54 14.89 19.92
C GLY A 291 -10.66 13.84 19.96
N GLY A 292 -10.96 13.18 18.84
CA GLY A 292 -11.94 12.10 18.73
C GLY A 292 -11.35 10.83 18.13
N GLU A 293 -12.12 9.75 18.09
CA GLU A 293 -11.75 8.52 17.39
C GLU A 293 -11.78 8.75 15.88
N LEU A 294 -10.79 8.19 15.16
CA LEU A 294 -10.76 8.25 13.70
C LEU A 294 -11.87 7.37 13.11
N MET A 295 -12.82 7.99 12.41
CA MET A 295 -13.99 7.32 11.84
C MET A 295 -13.72 6.73 10.44
N TYR A 296 -12.69 7.17 9.76
CA TYR A 296 -12.32 6.71 8.41
C TYR A 296 -11.60 5.36 8.50
N LYS A 297 -12.15 4.35 7.79
CA LYS A 297 -11.66 2.96 7.88
C LYS A 297 -10.95 2.46 6.64
N GLY A 298 -10.90 3.27 5.57
CA GLY A 298 -10.35 2.85 4.29
C GLY A 298 -11.21 1.80 3.59
N TRP A 299 -10.56 0.99 2.74
CA TRP A 299 -11.23 -0.08 1.98
C TRP A 299 -11.13 -1.43 2.69
N GLU A 300 -12.20 -2.23 2.57
CA GLU A 300 -12.25 -3.64 3.03
C GLU A 300 -13.13 -4.44 2.09
N TYR A 301 -12.67 -5.61 1.64
CA TYR A 301 -13.47 -6.51 0.83
C TYR A 301 -14.65 -7.09 1.62
N PHE A 302 -15.75 -7.35 0.91
CA PHE A 302 -17.00 -7.95 1.41
C PHE A 302 -17.86 -7.06 2.32
N VAL A 303 -17.39 -5.90 2.75
CA VAL A 303 -18.14 -4.96 3.62
C VAL A 303 -18.50 -3.67 2.88
N ASN A 304 -17.77 -3.27 1.85
CA ASN A 304 -17.95 -2.05 1.05
C ASN A 304 -18.63 -2.33 -0.30
#